data_708c7b166983b821e0f41ee9a16852d4
#
_entry.id   708c7b166983b821e0f41ee9a16852d4
#
_cell.length_a   1.000
_cell.length_b   1.000
_cell.length_c   1.000
_cell.angle_alpha   90.00
_cell.angle_beta   90.00
_cell.angle_gamma   90.00
#
_symmetry.space_group_name_H-M   'P 1'
#
loop_
_entity.id
_entity.type
_entity.pdbx_description
1 polymer ?
#
loop_
_entity_poly.entity_id
_entity_poly.type
_entity_poly.pdbx_seq_one_letter_code
_entity_poly.pdbx_strand_id
1 'polypeptide(L)'
;MASKDTTTGDEANIKLPANDHFEIQSDKASSDASDITYTPPSSSTSMTSASSFGAPASSNEIDASSQPSGVSNISIREYIYLLPYPLPTNTPVPYSIHVPAKNPLKLPPFLSEPTSTLVLTSPHGTFVDVRLFKSAQSGQSAPPNEGERSRLEWAFAGISTSRPTVDQHTTDDEDKWENVTHSTWTHWLDSRYPIGSREIPVDEGDMYPIDAIRTLEHGHGYQPRMKAMMTHEEMWRDVDAMSTNALGSKMCVVLRLKDERFGARGVVVRVGQYCQGIMALVAQESCTVERWEFHGGDAERDNGLGRERTEAQQWKRTARVGDLFLPCAVTFRTEILRVGGLIRYKDYLWTVEEAWEWE
;
A
#
# COMPACT_ATOMS: atom_id res chain seq x y z
N MET A 1 15.37 48.13 -57.66
CA MET A 1 13.96 48.57 -57.79
C MET A 1 13.19 48.01 -56.64
N ALA A 2 12.58 48.85 -55.89
CA ALA A 2 11.88 48.65 -54.63
C ALA A 2 10.48 48.07 -54.86
N SER A 3 10.01 47.29 -53.91
CA SER A 3 8.66 47.49 -53.43
C SER A 3 8.52 46.94 -52.01
N LYS A 4 8.19 47.81 -51.09
CA LYS A 4 7.68 47.58 -49.78
C LYS A 4 6.22 47.23 -49.86
N ASP A 5 5.76 46.24 -49.08
CA ASP A 5 4.39 46.26 -48.61
C ASP A 5 4.34 45.90 -47.13
N THR A 6 3.86 46.85 -46.36
CA THR A 6 3.51 46.81 -44.97
C THR A 6 2.05 46.37 -44.81
N THR A 7 1.79 45.34 -44.03
CA THR A 7 0.44 45.13 -43.49
C THR A 7 0.54 45.01 -41.96
N THR A 8 -0.05 45.95 -41.32
CA THR A 8 -0.39 46.07 -39.91
C THR A 8 -1.54 45.10 -39.62
N GLY A 9 -1.38 44.28 -38.61
CA GLY A 9 -2.44 43.38 -38.11
C GLY A 9 -2.57 43.51 -36.59
N ASP A 10 -3.78 43.78 -36.17
CA ASP A 10 -4.29 44.16 -34.88
C ASP A 10 -3.78 43.30 -33.69
N GLU A 11 -3.27 43.97 -32.67
CA GLU A 11 -3.15 43.46 -31.31
C GLU A 11 -4.51 43.43 -30.63
N ALA A 12 -5.09 42.25 -30.51
CA ALA A 12 -6.25 42.03 -29.66
C ALA A 12 -5.79 41.90 -28.20
N ASN A 13 -6.04 42.95 -27.48
CA ASN A 13 -5.81 43.11 -26.03
C ASN A 13 -6.82 42.25 -25.26
N ILE A 14 -6.49 41.00 -24.87
CA ILE A 14 -7.29 40.17 -24.00
C ILE A 14 -6.97 40.55 -22.55
N LYS A 15 -7.88 41.29 -21.95
CA LYS A 15 -7.91 41.63 -20.54
C LYS A 15 -8.21 40.37 -19.74
N LEU A 16 -7.22 39.87 -18.96
CA LEU A 16 -7.43 38.87 -17.92
C LEU A 16 -8.21 39.49 -16.75
N PRO A 17 -9.19 38.80 -16.18
CA PRO A 17 -9.87 39.29 -14.97
C PRO A 17 -8.97 39.19 -13.76
N ALA A 18 -9.11 40.15 -12.87
CA ALA A 18 -8.35 40.37 -11.66
C ALA A 18 -8.52 39.24 -10.63
N ASN A 19 -7.45 38.99 -9.93
CA ASN A 19 -7.28 38.22 -8.70
C ASN A 19 -8.54 38.06 -7.85
N ASP A 20 -9.05 36.84 -7.81
CA ASP A 20 -9.78 36.37 -6.64
C ASP A 20 -8.77 35.70 -5.70
N HIS A 21 -8.63 36.28 -4.53
CA HIS A 21 -7.90 35.73 -3.40
C HIS A 21 -8.56 34.39 -3.01
N PHE A 22 -7.97 33.27 -3.41
CA PHE A 22 -8.23 32.00 -2.80
C PHE A 22 -7.46 31.93 -1.48
N GLU A 23 -8.18 32.14 -0.39
CA GLU A 23 -7.72 31.77 0.94
C GLU A 23 -7.50 30.26 1.00
N ILE A 24 -6.25 29.84 1.13
CA ILE A 24 -5.89 28.44 1.40
C ILE A 24 -6.36 28.13 2.81
N GLN A 25 -7.56 27.57 2.92
CA GLN A 25 -7.99 26.95 4.16
C GLN A 25 -7.13 25.71 4.38
N SER A 26 -6.29 25.78 5.40
CA SER A 26 -5.57 24.61 5.93
C SER A 26 -6.59 23.53 6.28
N ASP A 27 -6.54 22.39 5.57
CA ASP A 27 -7.38 21.23 5.82
C ASP A 27 -7.23 20.77 7.28
N LYS A 28 -8.15 21.22 8.11
CA LYS A 28 -8.34 20.64 9.44
C LYS A 28 -8.93 19.25 9.25
N ALA A 29 -8.20 18.23 9.63
CA ALA A 29 -8.60 16.82 9.63
C ALA A 29 -9.86 16.50 10.48
N SER A 30 -10.64 17.50 10.87
CA SER A 30 -11.73 17.36 11.84
C SER A 30 -13.15 17.46 11.27
N SER A 31 -13.35 17.69 9.97
CA SER A 31 -14.70 17.92 9.43
C SER A 31 -15.38 16.70 8.79
N ASP A 32 -14.68 15.59 8.52
CA ASP A 32 -15.27 14.44 7.81
C ASP A 32 -15.91 13.37 8.72
N ALA A 33 -16.00 13.59 10.03
CA ALA A 33 -16.63 12.64 10.95
C ALA A 33 -18.16 12.52 10.80
N SER A 34 -18.80 13.47 10.14
CA SER A 34 -20.26 13.47 9.91
C SER A 34 -20.73 12.47 8.84
N ASP A 35 -19.83 12.02 7.95
CA ASP A 35 -20.16 11.11 6.85
C ASP A 35 -19.94 9.64 7.17
N ILE A 36 -19.57 9.30 8.41
CA ILE A 36 -19.26 7.95 8.85
C ILE A 36 -20.38 7.42 9.74
N THR A 37 -21.00 6.30 9.32
CA THR A 37 -21.94 5.55 10.14
C THR A 37 -21.42 4.14 10.35
N TYR A 38 -21.31 3.71 11.61
CA TYR A 38 -20.96 2.34 11.98
C TYR A 38 -22.19 1.54 12.37
N THR A 39 -22.30 0.31 11.84
CA THR A 39 -23.32 -0.66 12.24
C THR A 39 -22.61 -1.90 12.81
N PRO A 40 -22.81 -2.25 14.07
CA PRO A 40 -22.23 -3.46 14.65
C PRO A 40 -22.84 -4.71 14.04
N PRO A 41 -22.14 -5.87 14.12
CA PRO A 41 -22.69 -7.16 13.65
C PRO A 41 -23.90 -7.54 14.48
N SER A 42 -24.93 -8.11 13.83
CA SER A 42 -26.15 -8.58 14.50
C SER A 42 -25.84 -9.81 15.36
N SER A 43 -26.12 -9.75 16.66
CA SER A 43 -26.08 -10.91 17.54
C SER A 43 -27.31 -11.78 17.30
N SER A 44 -27.28 -12.68 16.32
CA SER A 44 -28.31 -13.69 16.15
C SER A 44 -27.80 -15.04 16.63
N THR A 45 -28.08 -15.35 17.90
CA THR A 45 -28.12 -16.72 18.40
C THR A 45 -29.48 -17.30 18.04
N SER A 46 -29.59 -18.03 16.95
CA SER A 46 -30.74 -18.94 16.73
C SER A 46 -30.23 -20.31 16.37
N MET A 47 -30.35 -21.24 17.33
CA MET A 47 -30.33 -22.65 17.04
C MET A 47 -31.54 -23.01 16.20
N THR A 48 -31.32 -23.53 15.00
CA THR A 48 -32.32 -24.41 14.35
C THR A 48 -31.63 -25.43 13.44
N SER A 49 -32.16 -26.64 13.54
CA SER A 49 -31.78 -27.94 13.04
C SER A 49 -31.68 -28.03 11.51
N ALA A 50 -30.83 -28.98 11.10
CA ALA A 50 -30.47 -29.41 9.77
C ALA A 50 -31.64 -29.79 8.84
N SER A 51 -31.51 -29.47 7.56
CA SER A 51 -31.90 -30.33 6.44
C SER A 51 -31.00 -30.08 5.24
N SER A 52 -30.45 -31.17 4.72
CA SER A 52 -29.55 -31.29 3.60
C SER A 52 -30.23 -31.01 2.26
N PHE A 53 -29.65 -30.13 1.44
CA PHE A 53 -29.69 -30.20 -0.03
C PHE A 53 -28.43 -29.57 -0.64
N GLY A 54 -27.94 -30.21 -1.71
CA GLY A 54 -26.62 -30.08 -2.29
C GLY A 54 -26.24 -28.70 -2.79
N ALA A 55 -24.96 -28.44 -2.65
CA ALA A 55 -24.25 -27.24 -3.05
C ALA A 55 -23.77 -27.26 -4.51
N PRO A 56 -23.56 -26.09 -5.14
CA PRO A 56 -22.44 -25.93 -6.04
C PRO A 56 -21.40 -24.96 -5.51
N ALA A 57 -20.16 -25.38 -5.66
CA ALA A 57 -18.87 -24.68 -5.70
C ALA A 57 -18.69 -23.34 -4.97
N SER A 58 -17.99 -23.45 -3.89
CA SER A 58 -17.10 -22.61 -3.10
C SER A 58 -16.71 -21.24 -3.65
N SER A 59 -17.29 -20.21 -3.06
CA SER A 59 -16.58 -18.97 -2.72
C SER A 59 -15.80 -19.27 -1.43
N ASN A 60 -14.47 -19.04 -1.42
CA ASN A 60 -13.68 -19.08 -0.20
C ASN A 60 -14.14 -17.95 0.74
N GLU A 61 -15.14 -18.24 1.56
CA GLU A 61 -15.45 -17.43 2.73
C GLU A 61 -14.36 -17.73 3.77
N ILE A 62 -13.56 -16.72 4.09
CA ILE A 62 -12.59 -16.79 5.18
C ILE A 62 -13.42 -16.91 6.46
N ASP A 63 -13.31 -18.05 7.13
CA ASP A 63 -13.94 -18.28 8.44
C ASP A 63 -13.32 -17.29 9.46
N ALA A 64 -14.13 -16.33 9.88
CA ALA A 64 -13.73 -15.29 10.86
C ALA A 64 -13.36 -15.86 12.25
N SER A 65 -13.48 -17.16 12.47
CA SER A 65 -13.13 -17.86 13.71
C SER A 65 -11.73 -18.51 13.68
N SER A 66 -11.03 -18.49 12.54
CA SER A 66 -9.70 -19.10 12.44
C SER A 66 -8.65 -18.29 13.23
N GLN A 67 -7.83 -18.99 14.01
CA GLN A 67 -6.65 -18.38 14.65
C GLN A 67 -5.73 -17.79 13.56
N PRO A 68 -5.10 -16.64 13.83
CA PRO A 68 -4.21 -16.02 12.86
C PRO A 68 -3.06 -16.97 12.50
N SER A 69 -2.79 -17.11 11.21
CA SER A 69 -1.69 -17.94 10.72
C SER A 69 -0.34 -17.24 10.75
N GLY A 70 -0.33 -15.93 10.98
CA GLY A 70 0.86 -15.09 10.94
C GLY A 70 0.83 -13.94 11.95
N VAL A 71 1.84 -13.09 11.86
CA VAL A 71 1.99 -11.85 12.63
C VAL A 71 1.79 -10.68 11.67
N SER A 72 1.18 -9.59 12.16
CA SER A 72 1.11 -8.35 11.37
C SER A 72 2.50 -7.84 11.04
N ASN A 73 2.69 -7.38 9.80
CA ASN A 73 3.99 -6.90 9.34
C ASN A 73 3.88 -5.50 8.71
N ILE A 74 4.94 -4.72 8.89
CA ILE A 74 5.20 -3.43 8.25
C ILE A 74 6.54 -3.57 7.54
N SER A 75 6.56 -3.56 6.21
CA SER A 75 7.79 -3.68 5.42
C SER A 75 8.01 -2.43 4.57
N ILE A 76 9.22 -1.91 4.59
CA ILE A 76 9.67 -0.77 3.78
C ILE A 76 10.76 -1.26 2.83
N ARG A 77 10.61 -0.98 1.53
CA ARG A 77 11.66 -1.29 0.57
C ARG A 77 12.81 -0.31 0.68
N GLU A 78 14.04 -0.81 0.84
CA GLU A 78 15.26 -0.02 0.91
C GLU A 78 15.85 0.26 -0.47
N TYR A 79 15.77 -0.73 -1.37
CA TYR A 79 16.17 -0.58 -2.78
C TYR A 79 15.52 -1.63 -3.67
N ILE A 80 15.52 -1.37 -4.98
CA ILE A 80 15.30 -2.34 -6.04
C ILE A 80 16.51 -2.38 -6.97
N TYR A 81 16.93 -3.59 -7.35
CA TYR A 81 18.05 -3.81 -8.26
C TYR A 81 17.60 -4.72 -9.42
N LEU A 82 17.69 -4.22 -10.64
CA LEU A 82 17.25 -4.93 -11.84
C LEU A 82 18.39 -5.73 -12.45
N LEU A 83 18.10 -6.98 -12.76
CA LEU A 83 18.97 -7.96 -13.35
C LEU A 83 18.42 -8.44 -14.70
N PRO A 84 19.26 -8.98 -15.60
CA PRO A 84 18.78 -9.59 -16.85
C PRO A 84 17.80 -10.74 -16.58
N TYR A 85 16.84 -10.91 -17.49
CA TYR A 85 15.95 -12.07 -17.50
C TYR A 85 16.02 -12.80 -18.86
N PRO A 86 16.20 -14.13 -18.90
CA PRO A 86 16.55 -14.98 -17.75
C PRO A 86 17.92 -14.62 -17.17
N LEU A 87 18.12 -14.93 -15.89
CA LEU A 87 19.38 -14.70 -15.22
C LEU A 87 20.48 -15.60 -15.85
N PRO A 88 21.66 -15.07 -16.19
CA PRO A 88 22.73 -15.87 -16.76
C PRO A 88 23.15 -17.00 -15.81
N THR A 89 23.48 -18.15 -16.38
CA THR A 89 23.94 -19.33 -15.61
C THR A 89 25.12 -18.97 -14.70
N ASN A 90 25.16 -19.50 -13.50
CA ASN A 90 26.16 -19.26 -12.47
C ASN A 90 26.22 -17.80 -11.96
N THR A 91 25.16 -17.02 -12.16
CA THR A 91 25.04 -15.74 -11.47
C THR A 91 24.73 -16.02 -9.99
N PRO A 92 25.49 -15.45 -9.05
CA PRO A 92 25.19 -15.62 -7.63
C PRO A 92 23.84 -14.99 -7.27
N VAL A 93 23.07 -15.65 -6.42
CA VAL A 93 21.81 -15.15 -5.86
C VAL A 93 21.87 -15.34 -4.34
N PRO A 94 21.62 -14.32 -3.53
CA PRO A 94 21.40 -12.91 -3.89
C PRO A 94 22.60 -12.22 -4.56
N TYR A 95 22.34 -11.46 -5.60
CA TYR A 95 23.37 -10.73 -6.36
C TYR A 95 23.71 -9.36 -5.76
N SER A 96 22.68 -8.58 -5.46
CA SER A 96 22.80 -7.16 -5.10
C SER A 96 23.52 -6.92 -3.77
N ILE A 97 23.48 -7.87 -2.83
CA ILE A 97 24.19 -7.75 -1.55
C ILE A 97 25.72 -7.76 -1.70
N HIS A 98 26.24 -8.24 -2.83
CA HIS A 98 27.66 -8.30 -3.12
C HIS A 98 28.18 -7.13 -3.95
N VAL A 99 27.30 -6.30 -4.52
CA VAL A 99 27.67 -5.10 -5.27
C VAL A 99 28.09 -3.98 -4.30
N PRO A 100 29.20 -3.24 -4.57
CA PRO A 100 30.05 -3.29 -5.77
C PRO A 100 31.20 -4.29 -5.73
N ALA A 101 31.43 -5.02 -4.63
CA ALA A 101 32.62 -5.86 -4.45
C ALA A 101 32.72 -7.00 -5.49
N LYS A 102 31.58 -7.63 -5.82
CA LYS A 102 31.47 -8.66 -6.84
C LYS A 102 30.36 -8.26 -7.83
N ASN A 103 30.74 -7.96 -9.06
CA ASN A 103 29.81 -7.53 -10.10
C ASN A 103 30.13 -8.21 -11.45
N PRO A 104 29.95 -9.54 -11.55
CA PRO A 104 30.31 -10.29 -12.74
C PRO A 104 29.50 -9.85 -13.98
N LEU A 105 28.28 -9.36 -13.82
CA LEU A 105 27.43 -8.89 -14.91
C LEU A 105 27.75 -7.45 -15.36
N LYS A 106 28.67 -6.77 -14.67
CA LYS A 106 29.08 -5.37 -14.95
C LYS A 106 27.90 -4.39 -14.98
N LEU A 107 26.92 -4.61 -14.13
CA LEU A 107 25.76 -3.72 -13.98
C LEU A 107 26.13 -2.47 -13.17
N PRO A 108 25.30 -1.41 -13.19
CA PRO A 108 25.54 -0.21 -12.38
C PRO A 108 25.76 -0.56 -10.91
N PRO A 109 26.89 -0.14 -10.30
CA PRO A 109 27.26 -0.60 -8.95
C PRO A 109 26.57 0.17 -7.81
N PHE A 110 25.46 0.82 -8.07
CA PHE A 110 24.72 1.57 -7.08
C PHE A 110 23.30 1.05 -6.93
N LEU A 111 22.88 0.90 -5.69
CA LEU A 111 21.53 0.52 -5.32
C LEU A 111 20.67 1.78 -5.25
N SER A 112 19.45 1.71 -5.71
CA SER A 112 18.54 2.86 -5.70
C SER A 112 17.12 2.47 -5.33
N GLU A 113 16.42 3.37 -4.64
CA GLU A 113 15.00 3.28 -4.37
C GLU A 113 14.30 4.53 -4.93
N PRO A 114 13.67 4.39 -6.12
CA PRO A 114 13.03 5.52 -6.77
C PRO A 114 11.69 5.90 -6.14
N THR A 115 11.16 5.05 -5.26
CA THR A 115 9.83 5.21 -4.67
C THR A 115 9.87 5.27 -3.15
N SER A 116 8.80 5.76 -2.57
CA SER A 116 8.45 5.51 -1.18
C SER A 116 7.52 4.31 -1.16
N THR A 117 8.06 3.13 -0.88
CA THR A 117 7.34 1.85 -0.88
C THR A 117 7.11 1.38 0.53
N LEU A 118 5.84 1.13 0.86
CA LEU A 118 5.39 0.60 2.15
C LEU A 118 4.40 -0.53 1.91
N VAL A 119 4.59 -1.65 2.57
CA VAL A 119 3.66 -2.79 2.60
C VAL A 119 3.16 -2.98 4.02
N LEU A 120 1.85 -3.09 4.18
CA LEU A 120 1.19 -3.47 5.42
C LEU A 120 0.51 -4.82 5.22
N THR A 121 0.81 -5.78 6.08
CA THR A 121 0.23 -7.13 6.01
C THR A 121 -0.42 -7.49 7.34
N SER A 122 -1.65 -7.98 7.28
CA SER A 122 -2.41 -8.44 8.45
C SER A 122 -2.04 -9.87 8.85
N PRO A 123 -2.46 -10.34 10.05
CA PRO A 123 -2.21 -11.73 10.49
C PRO A 123 -2.83 -12.80 9.58
N HIS A 124 -3.87 -12.50 8.83
CA HIS A 124 -4.46 -13.42 7.84
C HIS A 124 -3.86 -13.27 6.44
N GLY A 125 -2.79 -12.46 6.30
CA GLY A 125 -2.09 -12.26 5.03
C GLY A 125 -2.76 -11.25 4.10
N THR A 126 -3.83 -10.53 4.54
CA THR A 126 -4.34 -9.41 3.75
C THR A 126 -3.29 -8.32 3.71
N PHE A 127 -2.88 -7.93 2.52
CA PHE A 127 -1.86 -6.91 2.35
C PHE A 127 -2.30 -5.75 1.45
N VAL A 128 -1.65 -4.60 1.64
CA VAL A 128 -1.68 -3.46 0.73
C VAL A 128 -0.24 -3.00 0.50
N ASP A 129 0.18 -2.95 -0.76
CA ASP A 129 1.46 -2.37 -1.21
C ASP A 129 1.16 -1.05 -1.95
N VAL A 130 1.85 0.02 -1.56
CA VAL A 130 1.75 1.33 -2.22
C VAL A 130 3.13 1.85 -2.52
N ARG A 131 3.41 2.12 -3.81
CA ARG A 131 4.69 2.57 -4.33
C ARG A 131 4.53 3.95 -4.97
N LEU A 132 5.07 4.98 -4.32
CA LEU A 132 4.93 6.38 -4.74
C LEU A 132 6.29 6.92 -5.19
N PHE A 133 6.37 7.48 -6.41
CA PHE A 133 7.61 8.09 -6.88
C PHE A 133 8.07 9.20 -5.94
N LYS A 134 9.34 9.15 -5.54
CA LYS A 134 10.02 10.27 -4.89
C LYS A 134 10.11 11.44 -5.86
N SER A 135 9.96 12.67 -5.36
CA SER A 135 10.09 13.85 -6.21
C SER A 135 11.52 13.98 -6.73
N ALA A 136 11.66 14.19 -8.04
CA ALA A 136 12.96 14.51 -8.65
C ALA A 136 13.38 15.96 -8.43
N GLN A 137 12.48 16.83 -7.95
CA GLN A 137 12.77 18.25 -7.71
C GLN A 137 13.36 18.44 -6.31
N SER A 138 14.52 19.02 -6.25
CA SER A 138 15.20 19.40 -5.02
C SER A 138 14.29 20.30 -4.17
N GLY A 139 13.89 19.82 -3.00
CA GLY A 139 13.09 20.54 -2.01
C GLY A 139 11.69 20.01 -1.74
N GLN A 140 11.13 19.14 -2.57
CA GLN A 140 9.85 18.46 -2.32
C GLN A 140 10.06 16.95 -2.22
N SER A 141 10.58 16.47 -1.10
CA SER A 141 10.69 15.03 -0.84
C SER A 141 9.38 14.42 -0.34
N ALA A 142 8.36 15.25 -0.11
CA ALA A 142 7.08 14.79 0.39
C ALA A 142 6.33 13.93 -0.64
N PRO A 143 5.68 12.83 -0.22
CA PRO A 143 4.77 12.06 -1.06
C PRO A 143 3.62 12.93 -1.61
N PRO A 144 2.95 12.50 -2.72
CA PRO A 144 1.79 13.22 -3.27
C PRO A 144 0.64 13.21 -2.26
N ASN A 145 0.01 14.36 -2.03
CA ASN A 145 -1.11 14.46 -1.09
C ASN A 145 -2.32 15.25 -1.64
N GLU A 146 -2.21 15.72 -2.87
CA GLU A 146 -3.24 16.52 -3.56
C GLU A 146 -3.96 15.73 -4.67
N GLY A 147 -3.73 14.42 -4.77
CA GLY A 147 -4.35 13.54 -5.74
C GLY A 147 -3.53 13.30 -7.01
N GLU A 148 -2.26 13.67 -7.04
CA GLU A 148 -1.37 13.60 -8.21
C GLU A 148 -1.13 12.17 -8.70
N ARG A 149 -1.85 11.76 -9.72
CA ARG A 149 -1.82 10.39 -10.28
C ARG A 149 -0.47 10.02 -10.89
N SER A 150 0.26 10.98 -11.44
CA SER A 150 1.59 10.78 -12.02
C SER A 150 2.65 10.35 -11.02
N ARG A 151 2.36 10.50 -9.73
CA ARG A 151 3.24 10.11 -8.63
C ARG A 151 3.02 8.67 -8.16
N LEU A 152 1.98 7.99 -8.64
CA LEU A 152 1.78 6.57 -8.36
C LEU A 152 2.61 5.73 -9.33
N GLU A 153 3.54 4.96 -8.78
CA GLU A 153 4.25 3.93 -9.53
C GLU A 153 3.39 2.68 -9.67
N TRP A 154 2.91 2.17 -8.51
CA TRP A 154 2.09 0.99 -8.43
C TRP A 154 1.39 0.91 -7.07
N ALA A 155 0.17 0.41 -7.05
CA ALA A 155 -0.51 0.03 -5.81
C ALA A 155 -1.37 -1.20 -6.05
N PHE A 156 -1.32 -2.14 -5.12
CA PHE A 156 -2.10 -3.37 -5.19
C PHE A 156 -2.40 -3.92 -3.80
N ALA A 157 -3.42 -4.76 -3.72
CA ALA A 157 -3.86 -5.38 -2.49
C ALA A 157 -4.44 -6.76 -2.75
N GLY A 158 -4.27 -7.66 -1.79
CA GLY A 158 -4.75 -9.03 -1.92
C GLY A 158 -4.38 -9.89 -0.73
N ILE A 159 -3.97 -11.12 -1.02
CA ILE A 159 -3.53 -12.09 -0.01
C ILE A 159 -2.10 -12.51 -0.31
N SER A 160 -1.25 -12.44 0.70
CA SER A 160 0.10 -12.99 0.67
C SER A 160 0.15 -14.35 1.36
N THR A 161 0.94 -15.24 0.81
CA THR A 161 1.26 -16.54 1.41
C THR A 161 2.76 -16.79 1.31
N SER A 162 3.32 -17.46 2.30
CA SER A 162 4.74 -17.80 2.32
C SER A 162 4.92 -19.23 2.80
N ARG A 163 5.86 -19.94 2.19
CA ARG A 163 6.19 -21.32 2.55
C ARG A 163 7.71 -21.51 2.57
N PRO A 164 8.24 -22.35 3.45
CA PRO A 164 9.65 -22.71 3.38
C PRO A 164 10.03 -23.30 2.02
N THR A 165 11.18 -22.94 1.50
CA THR A 165 11.75 -23.49 0.27
C THR A 165 13.25 -23.76 0.48
N VAL A 166 13.86 -24.44 -0.49
CA VAL A 166 15.29 -24.69 -0.50
C VAL A 166 15.93 -23.72 -1.49
N ASP A 167 17.06 -23.14 -1.11
CA ASP A 167 17.85 -22.34 -2.04
C ASP A 167 18.22 -23.17 -3.27
N GLN A 168 17.69 -22.76 -4.44
CA GLN A 168 17.90 -23.45 -5.73
C GLN A 168 19.00 -22.81 -6.57
N HIS A 169 19.54 -21.68 -6.12
CA HIS A 169 20.48 -20.87 -6.89
C HIS A 169 21.94 -21.11 -6.50
N THR A 170 22.18 -21.64 -5.30
CA THR A 170 23.52 -21.93 -4.80
C THR A 170 23.83 -23.40 -4.96
N THR A 171 24.92 -23.71 -5.70
CA THR A 171 25.34 -25.08 -6.01
C THR A 171 26.23 -25.71 -4.94
N ASP A 172 26.96 -24.90 -4.18
CA ASP A 172 27.86 -25.32 -3.13
C ASP A 172 27.11 -25.36 -1.79
N ASP A 173 27.15 -26.52 -1.11
CA ASP A 173 26.42 -26.71 0.15
C ASP A 173 26.93 -25.81 1.30
N GLU A 174 28.17 -25.35 1.23
CA GLU A 174 28.76 -24.46 2.24
C GLU A 174 28.26 -23.01 2.14
N ASP A 175 27.74 -22.61 0.97
CA ASP A 175 27.25 -21.24 0.69
C ASP A 175 25.70 -21.15 0.62
N LYS A 176 24.98 -22.26 0.89
CA LYS A 176 23.53 -22.29 0.84
C LYS A 176 22.90 -21.40 1.90
N TRP A 177 21.90 -20.63 1.47
CA TRP A 177 21.08 -19.83 2.37
C TRP A 177 20.13 -20.71 3.17
N GLU A 178 20.10 -20.50 4.47
CA GLU A 178 19.15 -21.15 5.37
C GLU A 178 17.86 -20.33 5.49
N ASN A 179 16.76 -21.02 5.81
CA ASN A 179 15.46 -20.41 6.08
C ASN A 179 14.89 -19.57 4.92
N VAL A 180 15.25 -19.87 3.68
CA VAL A 180 14.65 -19.26 2.50
C VAL A 180 13.17 -19.64 2.43
N THR A 181 12.33 -18.67 2.11
CA THR A 181 10.90 -18.91 1.88
C THR A 181 10.52 -18.46 0.50
N HIS A 182 9.53 -19.14 -0.09
CA HIS A 182 8.89 -18.71 -1.34
C HIS A 182 7.59 -18.02 -0.99
N SER A 183 7.44 -16.76 -1.41
CA SER A 183 6.27 -15.93 -1.17
C SER A 183 5.50 -15.72 -2.45
N THR A 184 4.16 -15.69 -2.35
CA THR A 184 3.26 -15.41 -3.46
C THR A 184 2.27 -14.33 -3.02
N TRP A 185 2.10 -13.30 -3.85
CA TRP A 185 1.13 -12.22 -3.64
C TRP A 185 0.03 -12.31 -4.69
N THR A 186 -1.15 -12.74 -4.25
CA THR A 186 -2.33 -12.81 -5.12
C THR A 186 -3.06 -11.47 -5.08
N HIS A 187 -3.04 -10.73 -6.18
CA HIS A 187 -3.68 -9.43 -6.27
C HIS A 187 -5.19 -9.57 -6.48
N TRP A 188 -5.96 -9.10 -5.52
CA TRP A 188 -7.41 -8.96 -5.65
C TRP A 188 -7.80 -7.62 -6.28
N LEU A 189 -6.93 -6.60 -6.10
CA LEU A 189 -7.02 -5.26 -6.67
C LEU A 189 -5.62 -4.78 -7.04
N ASP A 190 -5.48 -4.23 -8.26
CA ASP A 190 -4.21 -3.76 -8.80
C ASP A 190 -4.45 -2.48 -9.61
N SER A 191 -3.62 -1.44 -9.40
CA SER A 191 -3.75 -0.14 -10.05
C SER A 191 -3.41 -0.16 -11.55
N ARG A 192 -2.75 -1.21 -12.04
CA ARG A 192 -2.35 -1.38 -13.44
C ARG A 192 -3.35 -2.20 -14.27
N TYR A 193 -4.33 -2.83 -13.61
CA TYR A 193 -5.28 -3.73 -14.24
C TYR A 193 -6.72 -3.39 -13.86
N PRO A 194 -7.69 -3.56 -14.77
CA PRO A 194 -9.11 -3.45 -14.44
C PRO A 194 -9.53 -4.42 -13.33
N ILE A 195 -10.53 -4.06 -12.56
CA ILE A 195 -11.10 -4.93 -11.54
C ILE A 195 -11.54 -6.26 -12.14
N GLY A 196 -11.05 -7.37 -11.58
CA GLY A 196 -11.38 -8.72 -12.03
C GLY A 196 -10.67 -9.16 -13.31
N SER A 197 -9.67 -8.43 -13.77
CA SER A 197 -8.81 -8.86 -14.87
C SER A 197 -8.17 -10.22 -14.59
N ARG A 198 -8.11 -11.06 -15.63
CA ARG A 198 -7.36 -12.34 -15.60
C ARG A 198 -5.91 -12.18 -16.09
N GLU A 199 -5.54 -10.98 -16.49
CA GLU A 199 -4.21 -10.66 -17.01
C GLU A 199 -3.22 -10.22 -15.93
N ILE A 200 -3.69 -10.12 -14.67
CA ILE A 200 -2.79 -9.84 -13.55
C ILE A 200 -1.80 -10.99 -13.44
N PRO A 201 -0.49 -10.72 -13.57
CA PRO A 201 0.53 -11.76 -13.46
C PRO A 201 0.58 -12.31 -12.03
N VAL A 202 1.13 -13.51 -11.92
CA VAL A 202 1.54 -14.02 -10.61
C VAL A 202 2.72 -13.17 -10.13
N ASP A 203 2.62 -12.67 -8.91
CA ASP A 203 3.68 -11.96 -8.21
C ASP A 203 4.25 -12.89 -7.16
N GLU A 204 5.48 -13.34 -7.36
CA GLU A 204 6.12 -14.33 -6.48
C GLU A 204 7.64 -14.12 -6.46
N GLY A 205 8.25 -14.53 -5.34
CA GLY A 205 9.70 -14.43 -5.18
C GLY A 205 10.23 -15.29 -4.04
N ASP A 206 11.51 -15.60 -4.11
CA ASP A 206 12.25 -16.25 -3.05
C ASP A 206 12.80 -15.21 -2.08
N MET A 207 12.55 -15.41 -0.79
CA MET A 207 12.87 -14.48 0.28
C MET A 207 14.08 -14.98 1.05
N TYR A 208 15.18 -14.25 0.96
CA TYR A 208 16.47 -14.55 1.60
C TYR A 208 16.62 -13.71 2.88
N PRO A 209 16.64 -14.31 4.08
CA PRO A 209 16.85 -13.57 5.32
C PRO A 209 18.30 -13.06 5.39
N ILE A 210 18.48 -11.75 5.38
CA ILE A 210 19.81 -11.12 5.41
C ILE A 210 20.28 -10.89 6.85
N ASP A 211 19.36 -10.42 7.70
CA ASP A 211 19.56 -10.26 9.13
C ASP A 211 18.21 -10.28 9.88
N ALA A 212 18.21 -9.86 11.13
CA ALA A 212 17.01 -9.93 11.99
C ALA A 212 15.84 -9.06 11.50
N ILE A 213 16.08 -8.04 10.67
CA ILE A 213 15.06 -7.09 10.21
C ILE A 213 15.05 -6.90 8.69
N ARG A 214 16.00 -7.51 7.96
CA ARG A 214 16.09 -7.35 6.50
C ARG A 214 15.97 -8.69 5.79
N THR A 215 15.14 -8.67 4.74
CA THR A 215 14.94 -9.80 3.83
C THR A 215 15.10 -9.31 2.41
N LEU A 216 15.82 -10.07 1.59
CA LEU A 216 15.97 -9.80 0.18
C LEU A 216 15.01 -10.70 -0.61
N GLU A 217 14.16 -10.10 -1.38
CA GLU A 217 13.31 -10.77 -2.36
C GLU A 217 14.06 -10.93 -3.67
N HIS A 218 14.04 -12.13 -4.23
CA HIS A 218 14.53 -12.43 -5.59
C HIS A 218 13.36 -12.95 -6.42
N GLY A 219 12.94 -12.16 -7.39
CA GLY A 219 11.80 -12.47 -8.24
C GLY A 219 12.03 -12.05 -9.69
N HIS A 220 11.00 -12.18 -10.51
CA HIS A 220 11.02 -11.66 -11.87
C HIS A 220 9.64 -11.14 -12.28
N GLY A 221 9.61 -10.13 -13.11
CA GLY A 221 8.37 -9.53 -13.56
C GLY A 221 8.56 -8.61 -14.77
N TYR A 222 7.44 -8.24 -15.37
CA TYR A 222 7.46 -7.25 -16.44
C TYR A 222 7.69 -5.85 -15.85
N GLN A 223 8.77 -5.20 -16.30
CA GLN A 223 9.10 -3.84 -15.89
C GLN A 223 8.65 -2.84 -16.95
N PRO A 224 7.58 -2.06 -16.69
CA PRO A 224 6.99 -1.15 -17.70
C PRO A 224 7.98 -0.13 -18.24
N ARG A 225 8.88 0.39 -17.40
CA ARG A 225 9.91 1.36 -17.82
C ARG A 225 10.95 0.76 -18.76
N MET A 226 11.30 -0.49 -18.54
CA MET A 226 12.24 -1.24 -19.37
C MET A 226 11.56 -1.89 -20.58
N LYS A 227 10.21 -1.96 -20.57
CA LYS A 227 9.39 -2.69 -21.55
C LYS A 227 9.85 -4.13 -21.76
N ALA A 228 10.28 -4.78 -20.70
CA ALA A 228 10.87 -6.12 -20.73
C ALA A 228 10.59 -6.88 -19.44
N MET A 229 10.63 -8.22 -19.54
CA MET A 229 10.78 -9.07 -18.37
C MET A 229 12.17 -8.84 -17.77
N MET A 230 12.23 -8.64 -16.48
CA MET A 230 13.48 -8.46 -15.72
C MET A 230 13.45 -9.37 -14.49
N THR A 231 14.60 -9.90 -14.12
CA THR A 231 14.82 -10.37 -12.75
C THR A 231 15.02 -9.15 -11.87
N HIS A 232 14.52 -9.18 -10.65
CA HIS A 232 14.74 -8.11 -9.69
C HIS A 232 15.14 -8.67 -8.33
N GLU A 233 15.87 -7.86 -7.59
CA GLU A 233 16.10 -8.04 -6.18
C GLU A 233 15.63 -6.80 -5.44
N GLU A 234 14.76 -7.02 -4.44
CA GLU A 234 14.20 -5.98 -3.61
C GLU A 234 14.63 -6.21 -2.15
N MET A 235 15.32 -5.24 -1.56
CA MET A 235 15.67 -5.30 -0.15
C MET A 235 14.54 -4.72 0.69
N TRP A 236 13.97 -5.54 1.54
CA TRP A 236 12.91 -5.19 2.46
C TRP A 236 13.44 -5.08 3.89
N ARG A 237 12.97 -4.07 4.59
CA ARG A 237 13.25 -3.88 6.01
C ARG A 237 11.94 -3.86 6.78
N ASP A 238 11.85 -4.74 7.76
CA ASP A 238 10.74 -4.80 8.69
C ASP A 238 10.82 -3.66 9.71
N VAL A 239 9.67 -3.14 10.08
CA VAL A 239 9.50 -2.07 11.04
C VAL A 239 8.59 -2.55 12.17
N ASP A 240 9.01 -2.35 13.39
CA ASP A 240 8.19 -2.70 14.55
C ASP A 240 6.88 -1.91 14.57
N ALA A 241 5.78 -2.61 14.79
CA ALA A 241 4.51 -1.97 15.04
C ALA A 241 4.57 -1.23 16.38
N MET A 242 4.11 0.02 16.40
CA MET A 242 4.05 0.86 17.58
C MET A 242 2.61 0.98 18.08
N SER A 243 2.45 1.11 19.38
CA SER A 243 1.18 1.54 19.95
C SER A 243 0.88 2.99 19.58
N THR A 244 -0.40 3.25 19.32
CA THR A 244 -0.89 4.60 19.00
C THR A 244 -1.97 5.06 19.98
N ASN A 245 -2.22 4.28 21.02
CA ASN A 245 -3.20 4.57 22.07
C ASN A 245 -2.53 4.67 23.44
N ALA A 246 -3.24 5.25 24.39
CA ALA A 246 -2.74 5.43 25.76
C ALA A 246 -2.58 4.10 26.53
N LEU A 247 -3.19 3.01 26.04
CA LEU A 247 -3.14 1.70 26.69
C LEU A 247 -1.87 0.92 26.35
N GLY A 248 -1.09 1.38 25.36
CA GLY A 248 0.16 0.75 24.95
C GLY A 248 -0.04 -0.45 24.02
N SER A 249 -1.27 -0.80 23.66
CA SER A 249 -1.53 -1.91 22.75
C SER A 249 -1.30 -1.53 21.27
N LYS A 250 -0.83 -2.49 20.50
CA LYS A 250 -0.65 -2.40 19.05
C LYS A 250 -1.89 -2.95 18.36
N MET A 251 -2.22 -2.41 17.22
CA MET A 251 -3.45 -2.73 16.50
C MET A 251 -3.20 -3.08 15.04
N CYS A 252 -3.96 -4.07 14.53
CA CYS A 252 -4.14 -4.27 13.10
C CYS A 252 -5.63 -4.26 12.77
N VAL A 253 -6.01 -3.52 11.73
CA VAL A 253 -7.39 -3.41 11.24
C VAL A 253 -7.38 -3.58 9.73
N VAL A 254 -8.29 -4.41 9.21
CA VAL A 254 -8.56 -4.55 7.78
C VAL A 254 -10.00 -4.15 7.48
N LEU A 255 -10.18 -3.22 6.54
CA LEU A 255 -11.47 -2.86 5.99
C LEU A 255 -11.53 -3.32 4.53
N ARG A 256 -12.65 -3.97 4.16
CA ARG A 256 -12.89 -4.45 2.81
C ARG A 256 -14.13 -3.80 2.21
N LEU A 257 -14.01 -3.32 0.97
CA LEU A 257 -15.12 -2.91 0.13
C LEU A 257 -15.26 -3.87 -1.03
N LYS A 258 -16.44 -4.48 -1.16
CA LYS A 258 -16.85 -5.21 -2.35
C LYS A 258 -18.29 -4.81 -2.67
N ASP A 259 -18.49 -3.92 -3.60
CA ASP A 259 -19.80 -3.46 -4.04
C ASP A 259 -19.98 -3.72 -5.52
N GLU A 260 -20.75 -4.76 -5.83
CA GLU A 260 -21.02 -5.20 -7.21
C GLU A 260 -21.93 -4.21 -7.96
N ARG A 261 -22.78 -3.47 -7.24
CA ARG A 261 -23.71 -2.49 -7.83
C ARG A 261 -22.97 -1.29 -8.42
N PHE A 262 -21.94 -0.82 -7.73
CA PHE A 262 -21.09 0.28 -8.21
C PHE A 262 -19.81 -0.23 -8.89
N GLY A 263 -19.61 -1.56 -8.94
CA GLY A 263 -18.38 -2.15 -9.45
C GLY A 263 -17.16 -1.63 -8.66
N ALA A 264 -17.29 -1.53 -7.33
CA ALA A 264 -16.26 -0.97 -6.48
C ALA A 264 -15.53 -2.05 -5.70
N ARG A 265 -14.22 -1.94 -5.62
CA ARG A 265 -13.37 -2.72 -4.72
C ARG A 265 -12.44 -1.81 -3.95
N GLY A 266 -12.18 -2.16 -2.68
CA GLY A 266 -11.22 -1.42 -1.87
C GLY A 266 -10.72 -2.25 -0.69
N VAL A 267 -9.50 -1.96 -0.27
CA VAL A 267 -8.87 -2.52 0.92
C VAL A 267 -8.18 -1.39 1.67
N VAL A 268 -8.39 -1.34 2.96
CA VAL A 268 -7.61 -0.50 3.88
C VAL A 268 -7.00 -1.42 4.93
N VAL A 269 -5.70 -1.30 5.15
CA VAL A 269 -4.97 -2.00 6.20
C VAL A 269 -4.29 -0.98 7.10
N ARG A 270 -4.48 -1.12 8.41
CA ARG A 270 -3.70 -0.44 9.43
C ARG A 270 -2.88 -1.47 10.20
N VAL A 271 -1.61 -1.18 10.40
CA VAL A 271 -0.74 -1.91 11.33
C VAL A 271 0.02 -0.88 12.17
N GLY A 272 -0.20 -0.90 13.49
CA GLY A 272 0.42 0.03 14.41
C GLY A 272 0.24 1.48 13.97
N GLN A 273 1.36 2.15 13.73
CA GLN A 273 1.49 3.57 13.37
C GLN A 273 1.27 3.88 11.89
N TYR A 274 1.04 2.90 11.03
CA TYR A 274 0.77 3.10 9.62
C TYR A 274 -0.63 2.63 9.23
N CYS A 275 -1.27 3.38 8.34
CA CYS A 275 -2.50 2.98 7.68
C CYS A 275 -2.43 3.36 6.21
N GLN A 276 -2.76 2.44 5.33
CA GLN A 276 -2.87 2.74 3.91
C GLN A 276 -3.96 1.90 3.25
N GLY A 277 -4.41 2.35 2.09
CA GLY A 277 -5.44 1.64 1.36
C GLY A 277 -5.45 1.99 -0.12
N ILE A 278 -6.18 1.16 -0.86
CA ILE A 278 -6.45 1.31 -2.28
C ILE A 278 -7.93 1.05 -2.55
N MET A 279 -8.51 1.83 -3.46
CA MET A 279 -9.87 1.66 -3.96
C MET A 279 -9.89 1.89 -5.46
N ALA A 280 -10.65 1.07 -6.19
CA ALA A 280 -10.91 1.24 -7.61
C ALA A 280 -12.39 1.07 -7.92
N LEU A 281 -12.83 1.68 -9.02
CA LEU A 281 -14.17 1.58 -9.58
C LEU A 281 -14.07 1.04 -11.02
N VAL A 282 -14.96 0.12 -11.39
CA VAL A 282 -15.03 -0.40 -12.78
C VAL A 282 -15.27 0.75 -13.79
N ALA A 283 -16.06 1.76 -13.40
CA ALA A 283 -16.35 2.91 -14.24
C ALA A 283 -15.20 3.91 -14.38
N GLN A 284 -14.12 3.73 -13.63
CA GLN A 284 -12.95 4.62 -13.64
C GLN A 284 -11.70 3.80 -13.96
N GLU A 285 -10.91 4.26 -14.92
CA GLU A 285 -9.64 3.63 -15.29
C GLU A 285 -8.53 3.81 -14.24
N SER A 286 -8.83 4.51 -13.15
CA SER A 286 -7.84 4.87 -12.14
C SER A 286 -8.30 4.51 -10.74
N CYS A 287 -7.34 4.12 -9.92
CA CYS A 287 -7.56 3.91 -8.50
C CYS A 287 -7.30 5.17 -7.67
N THR A 288 -7.78 5.13 -6.43
CA THR A 288 -7.39 6.05 -5.37
C THR A 288 -6.62 5.30 -4.31
N VAL A 289 -5.53 5.90 -3.83
CA VAL A 289 -4.76 5.39 -2.69
C VAL A 289 -4.59 6.47 -1.64
N GLU A 290 -4.54 6.07 -0.39
CA GLU A 290 -4.16 6.93 0.75
C GLU A 290 -3.14 6.23 1.63
N ARG A 291 -2.26 7.04 2.24
CA ARG A 291 -1.35 6.64 3.31
C ARG A 291 -1.44 7.64 4.45
N TRP A 292 -1.49 7.10 5.66
CA TRP A 292 -1.53 7.85 6.90
C TRP A 292 -0.46 7.32 7.85
N GLU A 293 0.13 8.23 8.61
CA GLU A 293 1.16 7.94 9.61
C GLU A 293 0.79 8.58 10.94
N PHE A 294 1.02 7.84 12.02
CA PHE A 294 0.88 8.34 13.36
C PHE A 294 2.18 9.01 13.79
N HIS A 295 2.09 10.27 14.12
CA HIS A 295 3.20 11.02 14.71
C HIS A 295 2.99 11.02 16.21
N GLY A 296 3.53 10.02 16.92
CA GLY A 296 3.61 9.99 18.38
C GLY A 296 4.29 11.27 18.85
N GLY A 297 3.69 11.95 19.80
CA GLY A 297 4.19 13.23 20.24
C GLY A 297 5.62 13.13 20.79
N ASP A 298 6.60 13.33 19.92
CA ASP A 298 7.73 14.13 20.34
C ASP A 298 7.14 15.49 20.67
N ALA A 299 6.99 15.72 21.97
CA ALA A 299 6.63 17.01 22.47
C ALA A 299 7.70 18.01 22.00
N GLU A 300 7.60 18.49 20.75
CA GLU A 300 7.99 19.85 20.48
C GLU A 300 7.23 20.65 21.52
N ARG A 301 7.98 21.13 22.49
CA ARG A 301 7.52 21.92 23.62
C ARG A 301 6.65 23.03 23.06
N ASP A 302 5.36 22.75 22.98
CA ASP A 302 4.37 23.74 22.64
C ASP A 302 4.41 24.76 23.77
N ASN A 303 4.65 26.00 23.38
CA ASN A 303 4.81 27.14 24.27
C ASN A 303 3.57 27.30 25.16
N GLY A 304 3.49 26.54 26.25
CA GLY A 304 2.79 26.95 27.46
C GLY A 304 1.27 26.90 27.51
N LEU A 305 0.56 26.33 26.52
CA LEU A 305 -0.89 26.11 26.57
C LEU A 305 -1.18 24.61 26.44
N GLY A 306 -1.01 23.86 27.51
CA GLY A 306 -1.14 22.42 27.62
C GLY A 306 -2.50 21.87 27.17
N ARG A 307 -2.71 21.82 25.86
CA ARG A 307 -3.82 21.11 25.24
C ARG A 307 -3.29 19.77 24.77
N GLU A 308 -3.60 18.70 25.53
CA GLU A 308 -3.36 17.34 25.07
C GLU A 308 -4.03 17.15 23.70
N ARG A 309 -3.23 16.79 22.68
CA ARG A 309 -3.78 16.41 21.38
C ARG A 309 -4.53 15.10 21.52
N THR A 310 -5.74 15.01 21.01
CA THR A 310 -6.45 13.75 20.93
C THR A 310 -5.72 12.80 19.96
N GLU A 311 -5.83 11.48 20.14
CA GLU A 311 -5.22 10.46 19.27
C GLU A 311 -5.48 10.73 17.78
N ALA A 312 -6.68 11.17 17.44
CA ALA A 312 -7.06 11.53 16.06
C ALA A 312 -6.24 12.71 15.50
N GLN A 313 -5.72 13.61 16.36
CA GLN A 313 -4.91 14.76 15.94
C GLN A 313 -3.45 14.39 15.67
N GLN A 314 -3.03 13.20 16.06
CA GLN A 314 -1.67 12.69 15.85
C GLN A 314 -1.54 11.92 14.51
N TRP A 315 -2.66 11.47 13.92
CA TRP A 315 -2.67 10.87 12.60
C TRP A 315 -2.62 11.92 11.50
N LYS A 316 -1.69 11.76 10.59
CA LYS A 316 -1.52 12.66 9.43
C LYS A 316 -1.59 11.87 8.13
N ARG A 317 -2.41 12.34 7.20
CA ARG A 317 -2.37 11.82 5.83
C ARG A 317 -1.08 12.28 5.18
N THR A 318 -0.18 11.35 4.87
CA THR A 318 1.11 11.62 4.24
C THR A 318 1.05 11.49 2.73
N ALA A 319 0.09 10.74 2.20
CA ALA A 319 -0.10 10.65 0.75
C ALA A 319 -1.55 10.42 0.37
N ARG A 320 -1.95 11.01 -0.77
CA ARG A 320 -3.18 10.69 -1.51
C ARG A 320 -2.94 10.81 -3.00
N VAL A 321 -3.37 9.81 -3.74
CA VAL A 321 -3.43 9.78 -5.21
C VAL A 321 -4.86 9.47 -5.62
N GLY A 322 -5.35 10.14 -6.66
CA GLY A 322 -6.74 9.99 -7.12
C GLY A 322 -7.71 10.92 -6.41
N ASP A 323 -8.99 10.83 -6.78
CA ASP A 323 -9.99 11.85 -6.47
C ASP A 323 -10.94 11.46 -5.33
N LEU A 324 -10.92 10.18 -4.94
CA LEU A 324 -11.74 9.68 -3.85
C LEU A 324 -10.99 9.76 -2.50
N PHE A 325 -11.73 9.49 -1.44
CA PHE A 325 -11.21 9.35 -0.09
C PHE A 325 -11.53 7.96 0.47
N LEU A 326 -10.62 7.42 1.27
CA LEU A 326 -10.77 6.11 1.90
C LEU A 326 -11.12 6.26 3.38
N PRO A 327 -11.82 5.29 4.01
CA PRO A 327 -12.18 5.34 5.42
C PRO A 327 -11.00 5.06 6.36
N CYS A 328 -9.78 5.48 6.01
CA CYS A 328 -8.59 5.24 6.83
C CYS A 328 -8.78 5.76 8.27
N ALA A 329 -9.37 6.95 8.43
CA ALA A 329 -9.58 7.56 9.75
C ALA A 329 -10.50 6.75 10.68
N VAL A 330 -11.34 5.86 10.14
CA VAL A 330 -12.18 4.97 10.96
C VAL A 330 -11.34 3.97 11.71
N THR A 331 -10.24 3.52 11.13
CA THR A 331 -9.32 2.56 11.78
C THR A 331 -8.62 3.14 13.00
N PHE A 332 -8.66 4.47 13.20
CA PHE A 332 -8.07 5.13 14.37
C PHE A 332 -8.97 5.05 15.62
N ARG A 333 -10.24 4.70 15.42
CA ARG A 333 -11.25 4.55 16.48
C ARG A 333 -11.53 3.08 16.79
N THR A 334 -10.51 2.39 17.24
CA THR A 334 -10.53 0.93 17.43
C THR A 334 -11.55 0.45 18.45
N GLU A 335 -11.91 1.30 19.41
CA GLU A 335 -12.90 1.02 20.44
C GLU A 335 -14.30 0.70 19.91
N ILE A 336 -14.63 1.21 18.72
CA ILE A 336 -15.94 0.95 18.08
C ILE A 336 -15.90 -0.19 17.08
N LEU A 337 -14.74 -0.60 16.58
CA LEU A 337 -14.65 -1.59 15.51
C LEU A 337 -14.80 -3.02 16.03
N ARG A 338 -15.57 -3.82 15.31
CA ARG A 338 -15.72 -5.26 15.54
C ARG A 338 -15.76 -5.96 14.20
N VAL A 339 -15.15 -7.12 14.12
CA VAL A 339 -15.18 -7.98 12.90
C VAL A 339 -16.62 -8.23 12.48
N GLY A 340 -16.92 -8.11 11.20
CA GLY A 340 -18.25 -8.18 10.60
C GLY A 340 -19.07 -6.88 10.70
N GLY A 341 -18.56 -5.86 11.42
CA GLY A 341 -19.20 -4.54 11.49
C GLY A 341 -19.18 -3.83 10.12
N LEU A 342 -20.21 -3.04 9.85
CA LEU A 342 -20.37 -2.31 8.62
C LEU A 342 -20.11 -0.82 8.84
N ILE A 343 -19.30 -0.25 7.97
CA ILE A 343 -18.92 1.17 7.98
C ILE A 343 -19.45 1.79 6.69
N ARG A 344 -20.44 2.68 6.81
CA ARG A 344 -20.83 3.53 5.69
C ARG A 344 -19.88 4.71 5.64
N TYR A 345 -19.19 4.83 4.52
CA TYR A 345 -18.32 5.96 4.22
C TYR A 345 -18.68 6.51 2.84
N LYS A 346 -19.26 7.69 2.81
CA LYS A 346 -19.88 8.29 1.61
C LYS A 346 -20.90 7.30 1.00
N ASP A 347 -20.78 6.98 -0.27
CA ASP A 347 -21.71 6.12 -0.98
C ASP A 347 -21.43 4.62 -0.81
N TYR A 348 -20.35 4.25 -0.12
CA TYR A 348 -19.85 2.90 -0.05
C TYR A 348 -20.01 2.28 1.34
N LEU A 349 -20.23 0.96 1.35
CA LEU A 349 -20.36 0.18 2.57
C LEU A 349 -19.15 -0.74 2.70
N TRP A 350 -18.32 -0.48 3.68
CA TRP A 350 -17.12 -1.24 4.01
C TRP A 350 -17.41 -2.20 5.14
N THR A 351 -16.78 -3.39 5.11
CA THR A 351 -16.84 -4.38 6.19
C THR A 351 -15.55 -4.35 6.97
N VAL A 352 -15.61 -4.42 8.29
CA VAL A 352 -14.47 -4.71 9.15
C VAL A 352 -14.16 -6.21 8.97
N GLU A 353 -13.12 -6.54 8.23
CA GLU A 353 -12.72 -7.91 7.94
C GLU A 353 -11.83 -8.47 9.05
N GLU A 354 -10.91 -7.64 9.56
CA GLU A 354 -10.01 -8.00 10.65
C GLU A 354 -9.90 -6.86 11.66
N ALA A 355 -9.76 -7.21 12.94
CA ALA A 355 -9.45 -6.30 14.02
C ALA A 355 -8.68 -7.08 15.11
N TRP A 356 -7.37 -6.83 15.19
CA TRP A 356 -6.44 -7.50 16.10
C TRP A 356 -5.82 -6.50 17.06
N GLU A 357 -5.64 -6.92 18.29
CA GLU A 357 -4.96 -6.17 19.33
C GLU A 357 -3.93 -7.07 20.01
N TRP A 358 -2.69 -6.54 20.23
CA TRP A 358 -1.62 -7.25 20.93
C TRP A 358 -0.69 -6.26 21.65
N GLU A 359 0.15 -6.76 22.56
CA GLU A 359 1.12 -5.99 23.37
C GLU A 359 2.43 -5.71 22.59
#